data_47b745763295058adea3cf4b20ea2e09
#
_entry.id   47b745763295058adea3cf4b20ea2e09
#
_cell.length_a   1.000
_cell.length_b   1.000
_cell.length_c   1.000
_cell.angle_alpha   90.00
_cell.angle_beta   90.00
_cell.angle_gamma   90.00
#
_symmetry.space_group_name_H-M   'P 1'
#
loop_
_entity.id
_entity.type
_entity.pdbx_description
1 polymer ?
#
loop_
_entity_poly.entity_id
_entity_poly.type
_entity_poly.pdbx_seq_one_letter_code
_entity_poly.pdbx_strand_id
1 'polypeptide(L)'
;KHGHKGREWGAIIADPCCLGACLAPTLPVSLPAAGGLPTEFSSAQFRAALGMFATGVAIVTARGAQGQPVGLTISSFNAVSLEPALVLWSLGHTSTALGIMRQASHYAIHVLTVEQRALAERFATRGIDRWAGVAHQPGRSGAPLLAGAAAVFECRNRSQYVEGDHTIFVGEGLHCTHQPHSSPLLYHGGMFYTEHPLGRVAESALG
;
A
#
# COMPACT_ATOMS: atom_id res chain seq x y z
N LYS A 1 27.75 24.12 -7.81
CA LYS A 1 26.35 24.17 -8.28
C LYS A 1 25.90 22.72 -8.50
N HIS A 2 25.44 22.06 -7.44
CA HIS A 2 24.84 20.73 -7.54
C HIS A 2 23.32 20.91 -7.49
N GLY A 3 22.69 20.67 -8.65
CA GLY A 3 21.23 20.67 -8.78
C GLY A 3 20.65 19.47 -8.02
N HIS A 4 19.94 19.74 -6.97
CA HIS A 4 19.05 18.78 -6.32
C HIS A 4 17.91 18.47 -7.31
N LYS A 5 17.98 17.31 -7.95
CA LYS A 5 16.80 16.72 -8.60
C LYS A 5 15.85 16.30 -7.50
N GLY A 6 14.81 17.08 -7.26
CA GLY A 6 13.74 16.75 -6.35
C GLY A 6 13.11 15.42 -6.74
N ARG A 7 13.16 14.47 -5.83
CA ARG A 7 12.42 13.20 -5.96
C ARG A 7 10.95 13.49 -5.68
N GLU A 8 10.15 13.43 -6.72
CA GLU A 8 8.70 13.62 -6.60
C GLU A 8 8.07 12.38 -5.97
N TRP A 9 7.92 12.39 -4.67
CA TRP A 9 7.15 11.39 -3.91
C TRP A 9 5.63 11.47 -4.17
N GLY A 10 5.17 12.48 -4.92
CA GLY A 10 3.79 12.65 -5.37
C GLY A 10 3.28 11.59 -6.35
N ALA A 11 4.12 10.64 -6.78
CA ALA A 11 3.81 9.67 -7.84
C ALA A 11 3.13 8.37 -7.36
N ILE A 12 2.68 8.29 -6.11
CA ILE A 12 1.83 7.17 -5.64
C ILE A 12 0.38 7.37 -6.10
N ILE A 13 0.02 8.58 -6.57
CA ILE A 13 -1.27 8.92 -7.19
C ILE A 13 -0.98 9.37 -8.62
N ALA A 14 -1.15 8.50 -9.61
CA ALA A 14 -0.66 8.67 -10.96
C ALA A 14 -1.74 9.05 -11.99
N ASP A 15 -1.30 9.60 -13.13
CA ASP A 15 -2.07 10.11 -14.27
C ASP A 15 -2.85 9.06 -15.09
N PRO A 16 -3.96 9.46 -15.79
CA PRO A 16 -4.85 8.52 -16.46
C PRO A 16 -4.46 8.24 -17.91
N CYS A 17 -4.62 7.03 -18.39
CA CYS A 17 -5.26 6.67 -19.66
C CYS A 17 -5.17 5.18 -20.03
N CYS A 18 -6.30 4.68 -20.56
CA CYS A 18 -6.55 3.56 -21.46
C CYS A 18 -7.34 2.36 -20.95
N LEU A 19 -8.49 2.21 -21.61
CA LEU A 19 -9.58 1.27 -21.47
C LEU A 19 -9.24 -0.19 -21.86
N GLY A 20 -9.87 -1.15 -21.16
CA GLY A 20 -9.99 -2.54 -21.58
C GLY A 20 -10.76 -3.36 -20.54
N ALA A 21 -11.99 -3.74 -20.85
CA ALA A 21 -12.93 -4.40 -19.96
C ALA A 21 -12.56 -5.84 -19.62
N CYS A 22 -12.78 -6.26 -18.37
CA CYS A 22 -13.06 -7.64 -18.02
C CYS A 22 -13.90 -7.74 -16.74
N LEU A 23 -14.90 -8.60 -16.78
CA LEU A 23 -16.04 -8.75 -15.88
C LEU A 23 -15.67 -9.18 -14.45
N ALA A 24 -16.28 -8.52 -13.46
CA ALA A 24 -16.29 -8.90 -12.05
C ALA A 24 -17.68 -9.35 -11.59
N PRO A 25 -17.81 -10.35 -10.73
CA PRO A 25 -19.06 -10.66 -10.06
C PRO A 25 -19.17 -9.90 -8.73
N THR A 26 -20.41 -9.52 -8.40
CA THR A 26 -20.95 -8.78 -7.26
C THR A 26 -20.88 -7.26 -7.35
N LEU A 27 -22.08 -6.74 -7.60
CA LEU A 27 -22.37 -5.32 -7.74
C LEU A 27 -22.06 -4.55 -6.45
N PRO A 28 -21.34 -3.44 -6.53
CA PRO A 28 -21.36 -2.44 -5.47
C PRO A 28 -22.80 -1.91 -5.38
N VAL A 29 -23.28 -1.69 -4.16
CA VAL A 29 -24.49 -0.90 -3.93
C VAL A 29 -24.22 0.47 -4.56
N SER A 30 -24.76 0.69 -5.74
CA SER A 30 -24.68 1.98 -6.42
C SER A 30 -25.54 2.94 -5.61
N LEU A 31 -24.90 3.83 -4.87
CA LEU A 31 -25.59 4.98 -4.32
C LEU A 31 -26.14 5.79 -5.51
N PRO A 32 -27.39 6.32 -5.43
CA PRO A 32 -27.93 7.14 -6.48
C PRO A 32 -26.95 8.28 -6.76
N ALA A 33 -26.68 8.56 -8.02
CA ALA A 33 -25.90 9.71 -8.45
C ALA A 33 -26.59 10.97 -7.90
N ALA A 34 -26.15 11.42 -6.73
CA ALA A 34 -26.46 12.76 -6.27
C ALA A 34 -25.90 13.70 -7.33
N GLY A 35 -26.71 14.58 -7.88
CA GLY A 35 -26.27 15.63 -8.77
C GLY A 35 -25.09 16.32 -8.09
N GLY A 36 -23.87 16.02 -8.56
CA GLY A 36 -22.66 16.38 -7.85
C GLY A 36 -22.51 17.89 -7.81
N LEU A 37 -22.37 18.42 -6.61
CA LEU A 37 -21.80 19.76 -6.46
C LEU A 37 -20.44 19.75 -7.19
N PRO A 38 -20.11 20.81 -7.95
CA PRO A 38 -18.81 20.91 -8.58
C PRO A 38 -17.71 20.84 -7.49
N THR A 39 -16.63 20.12 -7.76
CA THR A 39 -15.48 20.10 -6.86
C THR A 39 -14.87 21.49 -6.79
N GLU A 40 -14.81 22.07 -5.58
CA GLU A 40 -14.28 23.43 -5.35
C GLU A 40 -12.76 23.44 -5.07
N PHE A 41 -12.06 22.32 -5.37
CA PHE A 41 -10.63 22.18 -5.13
C PHE A 41 -9.91 21.58 -6.34
N SER A 42 -8.64 21.94 -6.51
CA SER A 42 -7.75 21.33 -7.49
C SER A 42 -7.17 20.00 -6.98
N SER A 43 -6.70 19.14 -7.89
CA SER A 43 -6.00 17.90 -7.54
C SER A 43 -4.76 18.16 -6.66
N ALA A 44 -4.10 19.30 -6.81
CA ALA A 44 -2.97 19.71 -5.98
C ALA A 44 -3.40 20.01 -4.54
N GLN A 45 -4.50 20.75 -4.37
CA GLN A 45 -5.07 21.04 -3.04
C GLN A 45 -5.54 19.75 -2.35
N PHE A 46 -6.21 18.86 -3.09
CA PHE A 46 -6.65 17.56 -2.55
C PHE A 46 -5.47 16.71 -2.09
N ARG A 47 -4.42 16.62 -2.92
CA ARG A 47 -3.19 15.88 -2.56
C ARG A 47 -2.50 16.49 -1.33
N ALA A 48 -2.42 17.81 -1.23
CA ALA A 48 -1.85 18.49 -0.07
C ALA A 48 -2.65 18.17 1.21
N ALA A 49 -3.99 18.18 1.12
CA ALA A 49 -4.86 17.83 2.24
C ALA A 49 -4.68 16.35 2.67
N LEU A 50 -4.62 15.42 1.69
CA LEU A 50 -4.32 14.01 1.96
C LEU A 50 -2.95 13.82 2.63
N GLY A 51 -1.96 14.64 2.27
CA GLY A 51 -0.62 14.62 2.87
C GLY A 51 -0.61 14.97 4.37
N MET A 52 -1.67 15.58 4.90
CA MET A 52 -1.81 15.85 6.34
C MET A 52 -2.19 14.60 7.15
N PHE A 53 -2.63 13.54 6.50
CA PHE A 53 -2.91 12.26 7.13
C PHE A 53 -1.61 11.47 7.28
N ALA A 54 -1.08 11.40 8.50
CA ALA A 54 0.09 10.57 8.81
C ALA A 54 -0.26 9.09 8.67
N THR A 55 0.55 8.35 7.93
CA THR A 55 0.35 6.91 7.69
C THR A 55 1.59 6.13 8.06
N GLY A 56 1.43 4.84 8.33
CA GLY A 56 2.53 3.89 8.25
C GLY A 56 3.01 3.73 6.81
N VAL A 57 4.23 3.21 6.66
CA VAL A 57 4.80 2.83 5.36
C VAL A 57 4.86 1.32 5.29
N ALA A 58 4.36 0.75 4.19
CA ALA A 58 4.40 -0.69 3.98
C ALA A 58 4.95 -1.05 2.60
N ILE A 59 5.48 -2.27 2.45
CA ILE A 59 5.77 -2.88 1.16
C ILE A 59 4.83 -4.05 0.95
N VAL A 60 4.12 -4.04 -0.18
CA VAL A 60 3.35 -5.21 -0.64
C VAL A 60 4.22 -6.01 -1.60
N THR A 61 4.27 -7.32 -1.40
CA THR A 61 5.02 -8.25 -2.25
C THR A 61 4.13 -9.37 -2.74
N ALA A 62 4.35 -9.81 -3.97
CA ALA A 62 3.68 -10.96 -4.57
C ALA A 62 4.63 -11.70 -5.53
N ARG A 63 4.20 -12.85 -6.04
CA ARG A 63 4.87 -13.52 -7.15
C ARG A 63 4.06 -13.37 -8.43
N GLY A 64 4.75 -13.03 -9.50
CA GLY A 64 4.16 -13.08 -10.83
C GLY A 64 3.98 -14.52 -11.33
N ALA A 65 3.28 -14.69 -12.44
CA ALA A 65 2.97 -16.00 -13.02
C ALA A 65 4.20 -16.85 -13.36
N GLN A 66 5.35 -16.22 -13.61
CA GLN A 66 6.63 -16.90 -13.90
C GLN A 66 7.48 -17.09 -12.63
N GLY A 67 6.91 -16.85 -11.44
CA GLY A 67 7.61 -17.00 -10.17
C GLY A 67 8.50 -15.80 -9.77
N GLN A 68 8.60 -14.76 -10.62
CA GLN A 68 9.39 -13.57 -10.32
C GLN A 68 8.80 -12.79 -9.14
N PRO A 69 9.64 -12.26 -8.23
CA PRO A 69 9.17 -11.44 -7.13
C PRO A 69 8.75 -10.06 -7.64
N VAL A 70 7.64 -9.56 -7.15
CA VAL A 70 7.14 -8.20 -7.41
C VAL A 70 6.89 -7.53 -6.08
N GLY A 71 7.16 -6.23 -5.98
CA GLY A 71 6.93 -5.46 -4.76
C GLY A 71 6.87 -3.97 -5.02
N LEU A 72 6.17 -3.27 -4.14
CA LEU A 72 6.05 -1.82 -4.18
C LEU A 72 5.76 -1.26 -2.79
N THR A 73 6.20 -0.03 -2.56
CA THR A 73 5.90 0.72 -1.34
C THR A 73 4.53 1.36 -1.44
N ILE A 74 3.78 1.28 -0.36
CA ILE A 74 2.46 1.89 -0.21
C ILE A 74 2.35 2.63 1.12
N SER A 75 1.41 3.57 1.19
CA SER A 75 0.93 4.25 2.41
C SER A 75 -0.59 4.07 2.61
N SER A 76 -1.22 3.24 1.79
CA SER A 76 -2.68 3.05 1.74
C SER A 76 -3.16 1.82 2.52
N PHE A 77 -2.26 1.14 3.26
CA PHE A 77 -2.63 -0.01 4.09
C PHE A 77 -3.55 0.40 5.24
N ASN A 78 -4.65 -0.34 5.42
CA ASN A 78 -5.57 -0.16 6.55
C ASN A 78 -6.24 -1.47 6.97
N ALA A 79 -6.69 -1.52 8.24
CA ALA A 79 -7.52 -2.59 8.76
C ALA A 79 -8.96 -2.43 8.28
N VAL A 80 -9.67 -3.54 8.09
CA VAL A 80 -11.07 -3.57 7.68
C VAL A 80 -11.94 -4.34 8.68
N SER A 81 -11.52 -5.55 9.09
CA SER A 81 -12.31 -6.44 9.94
C SER A 81 -11.42 -7.39 10.72
N LEU A 82 -11.85 -7.80 11.88
CA LEU A 82 -11.19 -8.83 12.67
C LEU A 82 -11.80 -10.22 12.41
N GLU A 83 -13.08 -10.28 12.06
CA GLU A 83 -13.78 -11.54 11.80
C GLU A 83 -14.71 -11.42 10.57
N PRO A 84 -14.28 -11.96 9.43
CA PRO A 84 -12.95 -12.49 9.14
C PRO A 84 -11.86 -11.42 9.20
N ALA A 85 -10.60 -11.83 9.40
CA ALA A 85 -9.46 -10.91 9.42
C ALA A 85 -9.25 -10.30 8.02
N LEU A 86 -9.58 -9.03 7.84
CA LEU A 86 -9.49 -8.33 6.56
C LEU A 86 -8.65 -7.06 6.67
N VAL A 87 -7.88 -6.83 5.63
CA VAL A 87 -7.10 -5.62 5.42
C VAL A 87 -7.37 -5.07 4.02
N LEU A 88 -7.10 -3.78 3.80
CA LEU A 88 -7.15 -3.18 2.47
C LEU A 88 -5.86 -2.40 2.16
N TRP A 89 -5.62 -2.22 0.88
CA TRP A 89 -4.64 -1.30 0.32
C TRP A 89 -5.05 -0.93 -1.11
N SER A 90 -4.50 0.13 -1.66
CA SER A 90 -4.84 0.58 -3.01
C SER A 90 -3.61 0.77 -3.89
N LEU A 91 -3.79 0.61 -5.21
CA LEU A 91 -2.75 0.74 -6.22
C LEU A 91 -3.25 1.50 -7.43
N GLY A 92 -2.52 2.54 -7.80
CA GLY A 92 -2.85 3.36 -8.97
C GLY A 92 -2.71 2.58 -10.29
N HIS A 93 -3.56 2.90 -11.26
CA HIS A 93 -3.64 2.20 -12.56
C HIS A 93 -2.38 2.37 -13.41
N THR A 94 -1.56 3.40 -13.16
CA THR A 94 -0.29 3.59 -13.86
C THR A 94 0.86 2.76 -13.31
N SER A 95 0.62 1.98 -12.24
CA SER A 95 1.64 1.10 -11.68
C SER A 95 1.91 -0.08 -12.61
N THR A 96 3.18 -0.31 -12.94
CA THR A 96 3.61 -1.49 -13.72
C THR A 96 3.37 -2.81 -12.99
N ALA A 97 3.20 -2.77 -11.67
CA ALA A 97 2.90 -3.95 -10.84
C ALA A 97 1.41 -4.34 -10.84
N LEU A 98 0.51 -3.45 -11.32
CA LEU A 98 -0.94 -3.63 -11.18
C LEU A 98 -1.42 -4.96 -11.78
N GLY A 99 -1.01 -5.28 -13.01
CA GLY A 99 -1.43 -6.49 -13.69
C GLY A 99 -1.04 -7.75 -12.92
N ILE A 100 0.17 -7.77 -12.35
CA ILE A 100 0.67 -8.89 -11.54
C ILE A 100 -0.09 -8.97 -10.21
N MET A 101 -0.27 -7.84 -9.51
CA MET A 101 -1.00 -7.80 -8.23
C MET A 101 -2.45 -8.23 -8.38
N ARG A 102 -3.10 -7.89 -9.50
CA ARG A 102 -4.47 -8.33 -9.81
C ARG A 102 -4.58 -9.85 -10.01
N GLN A 103 -3.57 -10.46 -10.61
CA GLN A 103 -3.55 -11.90 -10.91
C GLN A 103 -3.02 -12.73 -9.74
N ALA A 104 -2.26 -12.13 -8.83
CA ALA A 104 -1.72 -12.84 -7.68
C ALA A 104 -2.84 -13.30 -6.75
N SER A 105 -2.89 -14.61 -6.49
CA SER A 105 -3.83 -15.20 -5.53
C SER A 105 -3.51 -14.84 -4.08
N HIS A 106 -2.23 -14.54 -3.81
CA HIS A 106 -1.71 -14.22 -2.48
C HIS A 106 -0.68 -13.10 -2.57
N TYR A 107 -0.57 -12.34 -1.49
CA TYR A 107 0.47 -11.33 -1.32
C TYR A 107 0.84 -11.18 0.16
N ALA A 108 1.99 -10.59 0.44
CA ALA A 108 2.39 -10.24 1.79
C ALA A 108 2.51 -8.73 1.93
N ILE A 109 2.09 -8.19 3.08
CA ILE A 109 2.22 -6.78 3.44
C ILE A 109 3.20 -6.68 4.60
N HIS A 110 4.25 -5.87 4.42
CA HIS A 110 5.31 -5.66 5.40
C HIS A 110 5.21 -4.24 5.93
N VAL A 111 4.81 -4.05 7.17
CA VAL A 111 4.87 -2.75 7.85
C VAL A 111 6.32 -2.47 8.19
N LEU A 112 6.87 -1.38 7.68
CA LEU A 112 8.30 -1.12 7.76
C LEU A 112 8.72 -0.46 9.07
N THR A 113 9.94 -0.75 9.48
CA THR A 113 10.64 -0.05 10.57
C THR A 113 11.46 1.13 10.03
N VAL A 114 11.91 2.02 10.93
CA VAL A 114 12.76 3.16 10.57
C VAL A 114 14.07 2.76 9.89
N GLU A 115 14.63 1.60 10.26
CA GLU A 115 15.84 1.04 9.66
C GLU A 115 15.61 0.62 8.21
N GLN A 116 14.36 0.38 7.83
CA GLN A 116 13.98 -0.01 6.46
C GLN A 116 13.65 1.18 5.55
N ARG A 117 13.95 2.41 5.96
CA ARG A 117 13.71 3.61 5.13
C ARG A 117 14.31 3.48 3.73
N ALA A 118 15.56 3.03 3.62
CA ALA A 118 16.21 2.86 2.31
C ALA A 118 15.48 1.82 1.44
N LEU A 119 14.93 0.78 2.05
CA LEU A 119 14.12 -0.24 1.38
C LEU A 119 12.79 0.36 0.89
N ALA A 120 12.11 1.18 1.71
CA ALA A 120 10.91 1.91 1.32
C ALA A 120 11.15 2.79 0.09
N GLU A 121 12.25 3.57 0.10
CA GLU A 121 12.65 4.42 -1.01
C GLU A 121 12.91 3.62 -2.29
N ARG A 122 13.60 2.48 -2.16
CA ARG A 122 13.89 1.59 -3.28
C ARG A 122 12.63 1.03 -3.92
N PHE A 123 11.70 0.51 -3.13
CA PHE A 123 10.46 -0.08 -3.65
C PHE A 123 9.46 0.97 -4.15
N ALA A 124 9.63 2.25 -3.81
CA ALA A 124 8.89 3.37 -4.37
C ALA A 124 9.48 3.87 -5.71
N THR A 125 10.77 3.61 -5.99
CA THR A 125 11.46 4.14 -7.17
C THR A 125 11.00 3.40 -8.44
N ARG A 126 10.73 4.16 -9.50
CA ARG A 126 10.38 3.62 -10.82
C ARG A 126 11.62 3.43 -11.69
N GLY A 127 11.55 2.49 -12.63
CA GLY A 127 12.59 2.30 -13.65
C GLY A 127 13.88 1.64 -13.15
N ILE A 128 13.85 1.03 -11.97
CA ILE A 128 14.99 0.25 -11.44
C ILE A 128 14.56 -1.19 -11.17
N ASP A 129 15.53 -2.09 -11.11
CA ASP A 129 15.32 -3.40 -10.50
C ASP A 129 15.27 -3.26 -8.98
N ARG A 130 14.04 -3.29 -8.44
CA ARG A 130 13.78 -3.12 -7.01
C ARG A 130 14.34 -4.29 -6.18
N TRP A 131 14.47 -5.48 -6.77
CA TRP A 131 14.87 -6.70 -6.09
C TRP A 131 16.38 -6.96 -6.14
N ALA A 132 17.15 -6.25 -6.97
CA ALA A 132 18.60 -6.42 -7.05
C ALA A 132 19.24 -6.26 -5.66
N GLY A 133 19.88 -7.32 -5.16
CA GLY A 133 20.53 -7.34 -3.84
C GLY A 133 19.59 -7.35 -2.64
N VAL A 134 18.28 -7.51 -2.84
CA VAL A 134 17.29 -7.61 -1.74
C VAL A 134 17.07 -9.08 -1.38
N ALA A 135 17.52 -9.45 -0.18
CA ALA A 135 17.26 -10.79 0.36
C ALA A 135 15.78 -10.95 0.73
N HIS A 136 15.21 -12.09 0.35
CA HIS A 136 13.84 -12.46 0.69
C HIS A 136 13.70 -13.98 0.79
N GLN A 137 12.68 -14.42 1.52
CA GLN A 137 12.34 -15.83 1.67
C GLN A 137 10.90 -16.06 1.22
N PRO A 138 10.53 -17.25 0.73
CA PRO A 138 9.14 -17.55 0.46
C PRO A 138 8.35 -17.64 1.76
N GLY A 139 7.22 -16.94 1.84
CA GLY A 139 6.23 -17.12 2.88
C GLY A 139 5.44 -18.41 2.71
N ARG A 140 4.50 -18.67 3.60
CA ARG A 140 3.61 -19.85 3.57
C ARG A 140 2.76 -19.89 2.30
N SER A 141 2.35 -18.73 1.81
CA SER A 141 1.60 -18.55 0.56
C SER A 141 2.51 -18.47 -0.69
N GLY A 142 3.84 -18.52 -0.51
CA GLY A 142 4.82 -18.33 -1.57
C GLY A 142 5.15 -16.87 -1.89
N ALA A 143 4.45 -15.90 -1.32
CA ALA A 143 4.79 -14.49 -1.47
C ALA A 143 6.20 -14.20 -0.89
N PRO A 144 7.00 -13.32 -1.51
CA PRO A 144 8.33 -12.98 -0.99
C PRO A 144 8.22 -12.26 0.36
N LEU A 145 8.88 -12.75 1.40
CA LEU A 145 8.95 -12.11 2.71
C LEU A 145 10.27 -11.36 2.87
N LEU A 146 10.17 -10.11 3.31
CA LEU A 146 11.29 -9.23 3.65
C LEU A 146 11.54 -9.32 5.15
N ALA A 147 12.79 -9.52 5.55
CA ALA A 147 13.17 -9.57 6.95
C ALA A 147 13.16 -8.18 7.59
N GLY A 148 12.98 -8.13 8.93
CA GLY A 148 13.12 -6.90 9.73
C GLY A 148 11.90 -5.98 9.73
N ALA A 149 10.77 -6.37 9.17
CA ALA A 149 9.54 -5.59 9.23
C ALA A 149 8.93 -5.61 10.65
N ALA A 150 8.31 -4.51 11.05
CA ALA A 150 7.60 -4.40 12.33
C ALA A 150 6.41 -5.37 12.41
N ALA A 151 5.72 -5.57 11.29
CA ALA A 151 4.69 -6.60 11.17
C ALA A 151 4.63 -7.12 9.72
N VAL A 152 4.23 -8.37 9.57
CA VAL A 152 4.02 -9.00 8.25
C VAL A 152 2.65 -9.66 8.25
N PHE A 153 1.87 -9.41 7.22
CA PHE A 153 0.57 -10.04 6.96
C PHE A 153 0.64 -10.82 5.66
N GLU A 154 0.52 -12.14 5.72
CA GLU A 154 0.33 -12.97 4.53
C GLU A 154 -1.16 -13.10 4.24
N CYS A 155 -1.58 -12.63 3.08
CA CYS A 155 -2.98 -12.48 2.74
C CYS A 155 -3.36 -13.26 1.47
N ARG A 156 -4.56 -13.82 1.47
CA ARG A 156 -5.25 -14.20 0.24
C ARG A 156 -5.82 -12.94 -0.41
N ASN A 157 -5.64 -12.79 -1.71
CA ASN A 157 -6.28 -11.71 -2.48
C ASN A 157 -7.77 -12.02 -2.63
N ARG A 158 -8.60 -11.45 -1.76
CA ARG A 158 -10.01 -11.83 -1.60
C ARG A 158 -10.91 -11.16 -2.62
N SER A 159 -10.80 -9.85 -2.75
CA SER A 159 -11.60 -9.06 -3.68
C SER A 159 -10.87 -7.78 -4.11
N GLN A 160 -11.30 -7.24 -5.25
CA GLN A 160 -10.70 -6.06 -5.85
C GLN A 160 -11.81 -5.16 -6.37
N TYR A 161 -11.68 -3.84 -6.14
CA TYR A 161 -12.64 -2.84 -6.56
C TYR A 161 -11.90 -1.75 -7.33
N VAL A 162 -12.41 -1.44 -8.53
CA VAL A 162 -11.89 -0.33 -9.34
C VAL A 162 -12.60 0.93 -8.91
N GLU A 163 -11.84 1.88 -8.37
CA GLU A 163 -12.37 3.15 -7.88
C GLU A 163 -11.50 4.31 -8.40
N GLY A 164 -12.07 5.14 -9.26
CA GLY A 164 -11.36 6.24 -9.89
C GLY A 164 -10.12 5.75 -10.66
N ASP A 165 -8.96 6.31 -10.34
CA ASP A 165 -7.66 5.98 -10.94
C ASP A 165 -6.89 4.88 -10.16
N HIS A 166 -7.56 4.22 -9.20
CA HIS A 166 -6.98 3.17 -8.34
C HIS A 166 -7.79 1.87 -8.38
N THR A 167 -7.14 0.80 -7.97
CA THR A 167 -7.77 -0.46 -7.58
C THR A 167 -7.55 -0.66 -6.08
N ILE A 168 -8.64 -0.85 -5.34
CA ILE A 168 -8.63 -1.26 -3.94
C ILE A 168 -8.53 -2.78 -3.89
N PHE A 169 -7.57 -3.29 -3.13
CA PHE A 169 -7.40 -4.71 -2.86
C PHE A 169 -7.84 -4.99 -1.43
N VAL A 170 -8.72 -5.97 -1.26
CA VAL A 170 -9.09 -6.49 0.05
C VAL A 170 -8.41 -7.84 0.24
N GLY A 171 -7.59 -7.94 1.26
CA GLY A 171 -6.87 -9.15 1.63
C GLY A 171 -7.48 -9.82 2.85
N GLU A 172 -7.62 -11.14 2.79
CA GLU A 172 -7.94 -11.95 3.95
C GLU A 172 -6.64 -12.44 4.59
N GLY A 173 -6.41 -12.06 5.83
CA GLY A 173 -5.23 -12.44 6.60
C GLY A 173 -5.22 -13.93 6.91
N LEU A 174 -4.22 -14.63 6.41
CA LEU A 174 -4.01 -16.07 6.63
C LEU A 174 -2.97 -16.33 7.71
N HIS A 175 -1.98 -15.45 7.80
CA HIS A 175 -0.92 -15.51 8.79
C HIS A 175 -0.39 -14.11 9.06
N CYS A 176 -0.06 -13.83 10.32
CA CYS A 176 0.59 -12.58 10.67
C CYS A 176 1.67 -12.80 11.74
N THR A 177 2.69 -11.95 11.68
CA THR A 177 3.74 -11.86 12.69
C THR A 177 4.00 -10.39 12.98
N HIS A 178 4.48 -10.11 14.19
CA HIS A 178 4.93 -8.76 14.55
C HIS A 178 6.14 -8.82 15.48
N GLN A 179 6.91 -7.75 15.48
CA GLN A 179 8.05 -7.56 16.36
C GLN A 179 7.69 -6.50 17.41
N PRO A 180 7.51 -6.89 18.69
CA PRO A 180 7.29 -5.93 19.75
C PRO A 180 8.45 -4.94 19.84
N HIS A 181 8.15 -3.68 20.15
CA HIS A 181 9.14 -2.61 20.35
C HIS A 181 9.92 -2.15 19.11
N SER A 182 9.48 -2.54 17.91
CA SER A 182 10.01 -1.95 16.68
C SER A 182 9.45 -0.55 16.47
N SER A 183 10.31 0.40 16.10
CA SER A 183 9.90 1.75 15.72
C SER A 183 9.38 1.78 14.28
N PRO A 184 8.08 2.05 14.05
CA PRO A 184 7.52 2.05 12.70
C PRO A 184 8.02 3.23 11.88
N LEU A 185 8.17 3.02 10.57
CA LEU A 185 8.40 4.08 9.61
C LEU A 185 7.08 4.77 9.30
N LEU A 186 7.00 6.07 9.56
CA LEU A 186 5.83 6.90 9.27
C LEU A 186 6.09 7.83 8.09
N TYR A 187 5.02 8.18 7.38
CA TYR A 187 5.04 9.15 6.29
C TYR A 187 3.99 10.23 6.52
N HIS A 188 4.42 11.50 6.47
CA HIS A 188 3.55 12.65 6.63
C HIS A 188 4.13 13.85 5.90
N GLY A 189 3.31 14.60 5.17
CA GLY A 189 3.72 15.85 4.52
C GLY A 189 4.92 15.71 3.57
N GLY A 190 5.12 14.56 2.94
CA GLY A 190 6.24 14.32 2.04
C GLY A 190 7.53 13.87 2.71
N MET A 191 7.54 13.64 4.02
CA MET A 191 8.73 13.26 4.80
C MET A 191 8.50 11.98 5.61
N PHE A 192 9.60 11.31 5.94
CA PHE A 192 9.59 10.17 6.85
C PHE A 192 9.79 10.62 8.30
N TYR A 193 9.12 9.91 9.20
CA TYR A 193 9.16 10.12 10.65
C TYR A 193 9.22 8.78 11.40
N THR A 194 9.35 8.87 12.71
CA THR A 194 9.07 7.78 13.66
C THR A 194 8.14 8.29 14.75
N GLU A 195 7.62 7.38 15.57
CA GLU A 195 6.72 7.71 16.67
C GLU A 195 7.45 8.34 17.87
N HIS A 196 6.73 9.23 18.55
CA HIS A 196 7.02 9.65 19.92
C HIS A 196 5.75 9.44 20.75
N PRO A 197 5.74 8.51 21.73
CA PRO A 197 4.55 8.21 22.50
C PRO A 197 4.12 9.41 23.34
N LEU A 198 2.86 9.82 23.19
CA LEU A 198 2.23 10.88 24.01
C LEU A 198 1.50 10.32 25.23
N GLY A 199 1.43 9.00 25.37
CA GLY A 199 0.70 8.27 26.41
C GLY A 199 -0.12 7.12 25.80
N ARG A 200 -0.72 6.30 26.68
CA ARG A 200 -1.63 5.23 26.24
C ARG A 200 -3.04 5.77 26.05
N VAL A 201 -3.71 5.36 25.00
CA VAL A 201 -5.14 5.57 24.83
C VAL A 201 -5.88 4.67 25.81
N ALA A 202 -6.93 5.17 26.48
CA ALA A 202 -7.78 4.34 27.31
C ALA A 202 -8.47 3.27 26.42
N GLU A 203 -8.55 2.03 26.90
CA GLU A 203 -9.11 0.89 26.12
C GLU A 203 -10.56 1.15 25.65
N SER A 204 -11.31 2.00 26.36
CA SER A 204 -12.68 2.38 26.00
C SER A 204 -12.80 3.33 24.81
N ALA A 205 -11.71 3.84 24.26
CA ALA A 205 -11.74 4.83 23.17
C ALA A 205 -11.53 4.21 21.78
N LEU A 206 -11.32 2.90 21.69
CA LEU A 206 -11.08 2.16 20.45
C LEU A 206 -12.19 1.13 20.15
N GLY A 207 -13.44 1.47 20.53
CA GLY A 207 -14.63 0.67 20.29
C GLY A 207 -14.97 0.42 18.83
#